data_8e0d26fc2c882f3883ede4056e8ef81a
#
_entry.id   8e0d26fc2c882f3883ede4056e8ef81a
#
_cell.length_a   1.000
_cell.length_b   1.000
_cell.length_c   1.000
_cell.angle_alpha   90.00
_cell.angle_beta   90.00
_cell.angle_gamma   90.00
#
_symmetry.space_group_name_H-M   'P 1'
#
loop_
_entity.id
_entity.type
_entity.pdbx_description
1 polymer ?
#
loop_
_entity_poly.entity_id
_entity_poly.type
_entity_poly.pdbx_seq_one_letter_code
_entity_poly.pdbx_strand_id
1 'polypeptide(L)'
;MLMELDLRFNFTSSMPLGIYRLMPALANGEFPRGTLVAACAPRIAAELGRRRGYLAAGRCAAGTELLLKTIVAVSGDDVAISGNGVSVNECVLPHSRHLAFDAAGRALSRWPDGRYRLRRDQLWLYAANDRSWDSRYWGPVAVSDVTARVTPLFAAPLPLRSTSGNTTPAPMASLTSCRHRRRTSCCGRP
;
A
#
# COMPACT_ATOMS: atom_id res chain seq x y z
N MET A 1 23.54 -22.44 13.29
CA MET A 1 22.47 -21.43 13.49
C MET A 1 21.56 -21.54 12.28
N LEU A 2 20.46 -22.30 12.38
CA LEU A 2 19.47 -22.45 11.31
C LEU A 2 18.78 -21.10 11.15
N MET A 3 18.97 -20.42 10.01
CA MET A 3 18.16 -19.27 9.65
C MET A 3 16.72 -19.79 9.46
N GLU A 4 15.83 -19.48 10.42
CA GLU A 4 14.41 -19.66 10.20
C GLU A 4 14.04 -18.85 8.96
N LEU A 5 13.63 -19.58 7.91
CA LEU A 5 13.09 -18.97 6.71
C LEU A 5 11.68 -18.49 7.06
N ASP A 6 11.56 -17.21 7.43
CA ASP A 6 10.26 -16.57 7.65
C ASP A 6 9.53 -16.46 6.31
N LEU A 7 8.79 -17.52 5.96
CA LEU A 7 7.99 -17.59 4.75
C LEU A 7 6.56 -17.12 5.03
N ARG A 8 6.01 -16.38 4.08
CA ARG A 8 4.60 -15.98 4.06
C ARG A 8 3.94 -16.44 2.79
N PHE A 9 2.83 -17.14 2.94
CA PHE A 9 1.94 -17.49 1.84
C PHE A 9 0.91 -16.37 1.66
N ASN A 10 0.77 -15.87 0.43
CA ASN A 10 -0.28 -14.92 0.08
C ASN A 10 -1.34 -15.59 -0.77
N PHE A 11 -2.55 -15.65 -0.23
CA PHE A 11 -3.74 -16.18 -0.90
C PHE A 11 -4.74 -15.08 -1.27
N THR A 12 -4.39 -13.80 -1.07
CA THR A 12 -5.28 -12.66 -1.32
C THR A 12 -4.93 -11.98 -2.64
N SER A 13 -5.94 -11.48 -3.34
CA SER A 13 -5.78 -10.80 -4.64
C SER A 13 -5.17 -9.40 -4.55
N SER A 14 -4.89 -8.88 -3.36
CA SER A 14 -4.27 -7.56 -3.21
C SER A 14 -2.81 -7.51 -3.64
N MET A 15 -2.14 -8.65 -3.61
CA MET A 15 -0.78 -8.87 -4.12
C MET A 15 -0.77 -10.17 -4.94
N PRO A 16 0.21 -10.40 -5.83
CA PRO A 16 0.34 -11.67 -6.54
C PRO A 16 0.27 -12.86 -5.59
N LEU A 17 -0.50 -13.90 -5.97
CA LEU A 17 -0.57 -15.13 -5.18
C LEU A 17 0.79 -15.80 -5.17
N GLY A 18 1.23 -16.28 -4.01
CA GLY A 18 2.54 -16.94 -3.97
C GLY A 18 3.20 -17.02 -2.62
N ILE A 19 4.47 -17.37 -2.66
CA ILE A 19 5.34 -17.52 -1.50
C ILE A 19 6.29 -16.33 -1.45
N TYR A 20 6.36 -15.72 -0.29
CA TYR A 20 7.15 -14.55 -0.02
C TYR A 20 8.09 -14.82 1.15
N ARG A 21 9.30 -14.26 1.08
CA ARG A 21 10.27 -14.28 2.16
C ARG A 21 10.18 -12.96 2.95
N LEU A 22 10.04 -13.07 4.26
CA LEU A 22 10.15 -11.94 5.17
C LEU A 22 11.63 -11.68 5.45
N MET A 23 12.02 -10.42 5.38
CA MET A 23 13.38 -9.97 5.60
C MET A 23 13.38 -8.85 6.65
N PRO A 24 14.39 -8.76 7.52
CA PRO A 24 14.47 -7.67 8.48
C PRO A 24 14.35 -6.30 7.81
N ALA A 25 13.91 -5.30 8.56
CA ALA A 25 14.03 -3.91 8.17
C ALA A 25 15.48 -3.56 7.82
N LEU A 26 15.70 -2.53 7.02
CA LEU A 26 17.05 -2.03 6.78
C LEU A 26 17.67 -1.55 8.11
N ALA A 27 18.99 -1.66 8.25
CA ALA A 27 19.68 -1.31 9.47
C ALA A 27 19.46 0.16 9.89
N ASN A 28 19.22 1.05 8.94
CA ASN A 28 18.89 2.45 9.18
C ASN A 28 17.39 2.70 9.45
N GLY A 29 16.55 1.67 9.48
CA GLY A 29 15.10 1.79 9.67
C GLY A 29 14.34 2.46 8.51
N GLU A 30 14.99 2.70 7.39
CA GLU A 30 14.37 3.33 6.23
C GLU A 30 13.65 2.34 5.33
N PHE A 31 12.55 2.81 4.76
CA PHE A 31 11.73 2.05 3.81
C PHE A 31 11.53 2.87 2.53
N PRO A 32 12.32 2.64 1.48
CA PRO A 32 12.15 3.34 0.22
C PRO A 32 10.76 3.09 -0.41
N ARG A 33 10.28 4.04 -1.22
CA ARG A 33 9.09 3.82 -2.06
C ARG A 33 9.32 2.61 -2.98
N GLY A 34 8.24 1.87 -3.22
CA GLY A 34 8.28 0.63 -4.00
C GLY A 34 8.64 -0.60 -3.17
N THR A 35 9.07 -0.44 -1.92
CA THR A 35 9.35 -1.57 -1.05
C THR A 35 8.06 -2.33 -0.73
N LEU A 36 8.05 -3.63 -0.96
CA LEU A 36 7.01 -4.52 -0.49
C LEU A 36 7.27 -4.85 0.98
N VAL A 37 6.25 -4.70 1.81
CA VAL A 37 6.36 -4.89 3.27
C VAL A 37 5.24 -5.75 3.82
N ALA A 38 5.54 -6.38 4.96
CA ALA A 38 4.56 -6.94 5.86
C ALA A 38 4.34 -5.97 7.01
N ALA A 39 3.11 -5.54 7.21
CA ALA A 39 2.75 -4.53 8.20
C ALA A 39 1.45 -4.87 8.93
N CYS A 40 1.30 -4.38 10.14
CA CYS A 40 0.05 -4.39 10.87
C CYS A 40 -0.82 -3.21 10.43
N ALA A 41 -2.11 -3.43 10.29
CA ALA A 41 -3.05 -2.33 10.08
C ALA A 41 -3.19 -1.49 11.37
N PRO A 42 -3.44 -0.17 11.27
CA PRO A 42 -3.78 0.63 12.44
C PRO A 42 -4.94 0.00 13.23
N ARG A 43 -4.91 0.11 14.57
CA ARG A 43 -5.81 -0.62 15.47
C ARG A 43 -7.29 -0.58 15.06
N ILE A 44 -7.81 0.61 14.77
CA ILE A 44 -9.23 0.78 14.39
C ILE A 44 -9.51 0.04 13.07
N ALA A 45 -8.61 0.13 12.10
CA ALA A 45 -8.72 -0.55 10.81
C ALA A 45 -8.59 -2.07 10.96
N ALA A 46 -7.72 -2.53 11.84
CA ALA A 46 -7.54 -3.95 12.16
C ALA A 46 -8.80 -4.54 12.81
N GLU A 47 -9.36 -3.87 13.80
CA GLU A 47 -10.59 -4.29 14.49
C GLU A 47 -11.79 -4.34 13.52
N LEU A 48 -11.95 -3.32 12.67
CA LEU A 48 -12.99 -3.31 11.64
C LEU A 48 -12.77 -4.42 10.62
N GLY A 49 -11.54 -4.57 10.13
CA GLY A 49 -11.17 -5.59 9.16
C GLY A 49 -11.43 -7.00 9.67
N ARG A 50 -11.12 -7.26 10.94
CA ARG A 50 -11.42 -8.54 11.60
C ARG A 50 -12.92 -8.81 11.71
N ARG A 51 -13.69 -7.84 12.23
CA ARG A 51 -15.15 -7.97 12.36
C ARG A 51 -15.86 -8.23 11.03
N ARG A 52 -15.32 -7.68 9.95
CA ARG A 52 -15.88 -7.80 8.59
C ARG A 52 -15.31 -8.97 7.78
N GLY A 53 -14.35 -9.71 8.34
CA GLY A 53 -13.72 -10.84 7.66
C GLY A 53 -12.72 -10.43 6.55
N TYR A 54 -12.20 -9.18 6.57
CA TYR A 54 -11.14 -8.75 5.65
C TYR A 54 -9.77 -9.24 6.09
N LEU A 55 -9.58 -9.43 7.40
CA LEU A 55 -8.33 -9.84 8.03
C LEU A 55 -8.56 -11.11 8.84
N ALA A 56 -7.70 -12.09 8.64
CA ALA A 56 -7.65 -13.29 9.46
C ALA A 56 -7.03 -12.99 10.83
N ALA A 57 -7.17 -13.94 11.76
CA ALA A 57 -6.47 -13.91 13.03
C ALA A 57 -4.95 -14.02 12.80
N GLY A 58 -4.16 -13.36 13.64
CA GLY A 58 -2.72 -13.38 13.52
C GLY A 58 -1.99 -12.65 14.63
N ARG A 59 -0.72 -12.35 14.42
CA ARG A 59 0.24 -11.89 15.43
C ARG A 59 0.33 -10.37 15.64
N CYS A 60 -0.39 -9.56 14.89
CA CYS A 60 -0.45 -8.12 15.15
C CYS A 60 -1.10 -7.83 16.51
N ALA A 61 -0.77 -6.71 17.14
CA ALA A 61 -1.26 -6.33 18.46
C ALA A 61 -2.79 -6.34 18.58
N ALA A 62 -3.51 -6.07 17.46
CA ALA A 62 -4.97 -6.17 17.40
C ALA A 62 -5.47 -7.61 17.13
N GLY A 63 -4.61 -8.62 17.20
CA GLY A 63 -4.95 -10.02 16.94
C GLY A 63 -5.24 -10.34 15.48
N THR A 64 -4.72 -9.54 14.53
CA THR A 64 -4.90 -9.72 13.09
C THR A 64 -3.61 -10.20 12.42
N GLU A 65 -3.77 -10.72 11.21
CA GLU A 65 -2.63 -11.08 10.37
C GLU A 65 -1.88 -9.85 9.85
N LEU A 66 -0.64 -10.08 9.41
CA LEU A 66 0.16 -9.11 8.69
C LEU A 66 -0.40 -8.92 7.28
N LEU A 67 -0.48 -7.68 6.85
CA LEU A 67 -0.83 -7.28 5.49
C LEU A 67 0.42 -7.17 4.62
N LEU A 68 0.37 -7.72 3.42
CA LEU A 68 1.37 -7.47 2.39
C LEU A 68 0.94 -6.25 1.56
N LYS A 69 1.76 -5.20 1.55
CA LYS A 69 1.48 -3.94 0.83
C LYS A 69 2.77 -3.33 0.30
N THR A 70 2.61 -2.50 -0.72
CA THR A 70 3.71 -1.68 -1.24
C THR A 70 3.70 -0.31 -0.58
N ILE A 71 4.85 0.17 -0.17
CA ILE A 71 5.04 1.56 0.26
C ILE A 71 5.05 2.44 -0.98
N VAL A 72 4.05 3.30 -1.13
CA VAL A 72 3.95 4.22 -2.28
C VAL A 72 4.31 5.65 -1.92
N ALA A 73 4.25 6.00 -0.63
CA ALA A 73 4.72 7.30 -0.14
C ALA A 73 5.41 7.16 1.22
N VAL A 74 6.40 8.03 1.43
CA VAL A 74 7.25 8.08 2.62
C VAL A 74 7.26 9.50 3.20
N SER A 75 7.95 9.69 4.33
CA SER A 75 8.15 11.00 4.95
C SER A 75 8.47 12.10 3.93
N GLY A 76 7.77 13.21 4.03
CA GLY A 76 7.93 14.37 3.16
C GLY A 76 7.21 14.29 1.82
N ASP A 77 6.53 13.20 1.51
CA ASP A 77 5.68 13.09 0.33
C ASP A 77 4.32 13.77 0.56
N ASP A 78 3.78 14.32 -0.52
CA ASP A 78 2.43 14.85 -0.57
C ASP A 78 1.48 13.78 -1.11
N VAL A 79 0.51 13.39 -0.30
CA VAL A 79 -0.56 12.46 -0.69
C VAL A 79 -1.85 13.24 -0.83
N ALA A 80 -2.51 13.15 -1.99
CA ALA A 80 -3.82 13.76 -2.18
C ALA A 80 -4.87 12.67 -2.43
N ILE A 81 -6.02 12.83 -1.78
CA ILE A 81 -7.16 11.93 -1.85
C ILE A 81 -8.36 12.70 -2.37
N SER A 82 -9.06 12.13 -3.33
CA SER A 82 -10.27 12.71 -3.91
C SER A 82 -11.19 11.60 -4.41
N GLY A 83 -12.37 11.97 -4.92
CA GLY A 83 -13.27 11.04 -5.60
C GLY A 83 -12.64 10.31 -6.80
N ASN A 84 -11.54 10.83 -7.36
CA ASN A 84 -10.81 10.21 -8.46
C ASN A 84 -9.74 9.20 -8.03
N GLY A 85 -9.50 9.08 -6.72
CA GLY A 85 -8.51 8.17 -6.14
C GLY A 85 -7.43 8.89 -5.37
N VAL A 86 -6.28 8.24 -5.24
CA VAL A 86 -5.12 8.71 -4.49
C VAL A 86 -4.00 9.09 -5.46
N SER A 87 -3.36 10.23 -5.22
CA SER A 87 -2.12 10.61 -5.88
C SER A 87 -0.99 10.82 -4.87
N VAL A 88 0.23 10.54 -5.29
CA VAL A 88 1.46 10.78 -4.52
C VAL A 88 2.35 11.70 -5.34
N ASN A 89 2.71 12.86 -4.79
CA ASN A 89 3.50 13.88 -5.48
C ASN A 89 2.93 14.18 -6.88
N GLU A 90 1.61 14.38 -6.95
CA GLU A 90 0.84 14.64 -8.17
C GLU A 90 0.68 13.46 -9.14
N CYS A 91 1.34 12.31 -8.88
CA CYS A 91 1.17 11.10 -9.68
C CYS A 91 -0.01 10.27 -9.16
N VAL A 92 -1.04 10.09 -9.99
CA VAL A 92 -2.23 9.28 -9.64
C VAL A 92 -1.84 7.80 -9.60
N LEU A 93 -2.22 7.12 -8.52
CA LEU A 93 -2.01 5.69 -8.38
C LEU A 93 -3.08 4.92 -9.17
N PRO A 94 -2.69 3.85 -9.91
CA PRO A 94 -3.64 3.03 -10.67
C PRO A 94 -4.57 2.29 -9.70
N HIS A 95 -5.84 2.11 -10.06
CA HIS A 95 -6.84 1.40 -9.23
C HIS A 95 -6.98 1.94 -7.80
N SER A 96 -6.76 3.25 -7.60
CA SER A 96 -6.73 3.86 -6.27
C SER A 96 -8.05 4.48 -5.83
N ARG A 97 -9.10 4.38 -6.63
CA ARG A 97 -10.45 4.81 -6.21
C ARG A 97 -10.91 3.93 -5.04
N HIS A 98 -11.49 4.57 -4.03
CA HIS A 98 -12.10 3.84 -2.93
C HIS A 98 -13.50 3.36 -3.32
N LEU A 99 -13.89 2.23 -2.78
CA LEU A 99 -15.25 1.72 -2.93
C LEU A 99 -16.15 2.30 -1.83
N ALA A 100 -17.39 2.61 -2.16
CA ALA A 100 -18.38 3.05 -1.17
C ALA A 100 -18.90 1.89 -0.32
N PHE A 101 -18.90 0.67 -0.88
CA PHE A 101 -19.41 -0.53 -0.23
C PHE A 101 -18.44 -1.70 -0.40
N ASP A 102 -18.40 -2.59 0.58
CA ASP A 102 -17.67 -3.85 0.49
C ASP A 102 -18.46 -4.91 -0.31
N ALA A 103 -17.89 -6.12 -0.43
CA ALA A 103 -18.51 -7.22 -1.17
C ALA A 103 -19.83 -7.72 -0.54
N ALA A 104 -20.08 -7.42 0.73
CA ALA A 104 -21.31 -7.75 1.44
C ALA A 104 -22.31 -6.58 1.47
N GLY A 105 -22.08 -5.52 0.70
CA GLY A 105 -22.96 -4.35 0.62
C GLY A 105 -22.89 -3.41 1.85
N ARG A 106 -21.88 -3.57 2.71
CA ARG A 106 -21.70 -2.73 3.90
C ARG A 106 -20.92 -1.47 3.55
N ALA A 107 -21.36 -0.30 4.02
CA ALA A 107 -20.68 0.96 3.77
C ALA A 107 -19.22 0.94 4.25
N LEU A 108 -18.32 1.46 3.43
CA LEU A 108 -16.90 1.62 3.71
C LEU A 108 -16.62 3.09 4.04
N SER A 109 -16.19 3.35 5.27
CA SER A 109 -15.60 4.62 5.62
C SER A 109 -14.21 4.71 4.96
N ARG A 110 -13.89 5.84 4.39
CA ARG A 110 -12.59 6.12 3.78
C ARG A 110 -11.84 7.19 4.54
N TRP A 111 -10.54 7.27 4.32
CA TRP A 111 -9.77 8.43 4.80
C TRP A 111 -10.32 9.70 4.13
N PRO A 112 -10.44 10.82 4.85
CA PRO A 112 -11.05 12.04 4.32
C PRO A 112 -10.34 12.55 3.05
N ASP A 113 -11.09 13.20 2.16
CA ASP A 113 -10.51 13.89 1.01
C ASP A 113 -9.64 15.06 1.48
N GLY A 114 -8.55 15.31 0.76
CA GLY A 114 -7.62 16.37 1.08
C GLY A 114 -6.21 16.12 0.61
N ARG A 115 -5.31 17.04 1.00
CA ARG A 115 -3.87 16.92 0.79
C ARG A 115 -3.17 16.72 2.13
N TYR A 116 -2.30 15.74 2.20
CA TYR A 116 -1.60 15.31 3.40
C TYR A 116 -0.11 15.24 3.12
N ARG A 117 0.68 15.96 3.88
CA ARG A 117 2.13 15.78 3.86
C ARG A 117 2.50 14.73 4.92
N LEU A 118 3.15 13.64 4.49
CA LEU A 118 3.55 12.58 5.41
C LEU A 118 4.64 13.07 6.37
N ARG A 119 4.45 12.81 7.65
CA ARG A 119 5.41 13.13 8.71
C ARG A 119 6.55 12.12 8.71
N ARG A 120 7.60 12.39 9.50
CA ARG A 120 8.85 11.61 9.53
C ARG A 120 8.64 10.11 9.79
N ASP A 121 7.65 9.76 10.57
CA ASP A 121 7.35 8.39 11.00
C ASP A 121 6.18 7.75 10.26
N GLN A 122 5.76 8.33 9.13
CA GLN A 122 4.58 7.91 8.40
C GLN A 122 4.91 7.35 7.02
N LEU A 123 4.16 6.32 6.66
CA LEU A 123 4.17 5.65 5.35
C LEU A 123 2.76 5.57 4.80
N TRP A 124 2.64 5.52 3.48
CA TRP A 124 1.39 5.21 2.80
C TRP A 124 1.48 3.84 2.16
N LEU A 125 0.67 2.90 2.65
CA LEU A 125 0.63 1.53 2.19
C LEU A 125 -0.49 1.34 1.19
N TYR A 126 -0.20 0.65 0.10
CA TYR A 126 -1.09 0.53 -1.03
C TYR A 126 -0.91 -0.80 -1.78
N ALA A 127 -2.00 -1.28 -2.40
CA ALA A 127 -1.96 -2.31 -3.41
C ALA A 127 -2.86 -1.92 -4.59
N ALA A 128 -2.39 -2.15 -5.82
CA ALA A 128 -3.09 -1.81 -7.06
C ALA A 128 -4.25 -2.78 -7.33
N ASN A 129 -5.18 -2.84 -6.39
CA ASN A 129 -6.40 -3.64 -6.45
C ASN A 129 -7.55 -2.83 -5.83
N ASP A 130 -8.66 -2.70 -6.53
CA ASP A 130 -9.81 -1.89 -6.09
C ASP A 130 -10.39 -2.32 -4.74
N ARG A 131 -10.25 -3.61 -4.39
CA ARG A 131 -10.77 -4.19 -3.14
C ARG A 131 -9.71 -4.31 -2.04
N SER A 132 -8.54 -3.73 -2.23
CA SER A 132 -7.49 -3.79 -1.20
C SER A 132 -7.87 -2.96 0.02
N TRP A 133 -7.79 -3.60 1.20
CA TRP A 133 -7.89 -2.93 2.49
C TRP A 133 -6.52 -2.32 2.81
N ASP A 134 -6.36 -1.02 2.59
CA ASP A 134 -5.10 -0.29 2.69
C ASP A 134 -5.30 1.19 3.08
N SER A 135 -4.26 2.01 2.97
CA SER A 135 -4.27 3.40 3.40
C SER A 135 -5.34 4.29 2.76
N ARG A 136 -5.98 3.87 1.68
CA ARG A 136 -7.17 4.55 1.13
C ARG A 136 -8.29 4.68 2.15
N TYR A 137 -8.42 3.70 3.05
CA TYR A 137 -9.49 3.61 4.03
C TYR A 137 -9.08 4.10 5.41
N TRP A 138 -7.82 3.92 5.80
CA TRP A 138 -7.36 4.14 7.16
C TRP A 138 -6.17 5.13 7.27
N GLY A 139 -5.75 5.74 6.15
CA GLY A 139 -4.72 6.78 6.15
C GLY A 139 -3.30 6.25 6.31
N PRO A 140 -2.36 7.12 6.74
CA PRO A 140 -0.97 6.74 6.92
C PRO A 140 -0.79 5.76 8.08
N VAL A 141 0.24 4.91 7.98
CA VAL A 141 0.70 4.01 9.04
C VAL A 141 2.00 4.52 9.65
N ALA A 142 2.25 4.15 10.88
CA ALA A 142 3.55 4.39 11.49
C ALA A 142 4.60 3.44 10.92
N VAL A 143 5.83 3.91 10.82
CA VAL A 143 6.99 3.05 10.45
C VAL A 143 7.11 1.86 11.40
N SER A 144 6.78 2.04 12.68
CA SER A 144 6.79 0.98 13.70
C SER A 144 5.78 -0.14 13.45
N ASP A 145 4.75 0.09 12.64
CA ASP A 145 3.77 -0.94 12.27
C ASP A 145 4.29 -1.88 11.16
N VAL A 146 5.40 -1.53 10.53
CA VAL A 146 6.07 -2.37 9.54
C VAL A 146 7.00 -3.36 10.24
N THR A 147 6.70 -4.64 10.08
CA THR A 147 7.45 -5.72 10.76
C THR A 147 8.59 -6.28 9.92
N ALA A 148 8.45 -6.28 8.59
CA ALA A 148 9.46 -6.84 7.69
C ALA A 148 9.35 -6.25 6.29
N ARG A 149 10.48 -6.27 5.57
CA ARG A 149 10.49 -6.19 4.10
C ARG A 149 10.11 -7.55 3.54
N VAL A 150 9.57 -7.55 2.34
CA VAL A 150 9.07 -8.78 1.73
C VAL A 150 9.64 -8.91 0.31
N THR A 151 10.11 -10.10 -0.02
CA THR A 151 10.59 -10.43 -1.36
C THR A 151 9.81 -11.62 -1.90
N PRO A 152 9.24 -11.56 -3.11
CA PRO A 152 8.60 -12.71 -3.72
C PRO A 152 9.66 -13.79 -4.04
N LEU A 153 9.40 -15.03 -3.66
CA LEU A 153 10.18 -16.20 -4.07
C LEU A 153 9.51 -16.87 -5.28
N PHE A 154 8.21 -17.10 -5.16
CA PHE A 154 7.35 -17.61 -6.23
C PHE A 154 6.06 -16.80 -6.16
N ALA A 155 5.79 -16.00 -7.18
CA ALA A 155 4.57 -15.21 -7.27
C ALA A 155 3.96 -15.39 -8.67
N ALA A 156 2.72 -15.85 -8.72
CA ALA A 156 1.96 -15.89 -9.96
C ALA A 156 1.58 -14.47 -10.37
N PRO A 157 1.65 -14.10 -11.66
CA PRO A 157 1.13 -12.81 -12.10
C PRO A 157 -0.35 -12.70 -11.71
N LEU A 158 -0.76 -11.51 -11.26
CA LEU A 158 -2.18 -11.25 -11.02
C LEU A 158 -2.94 -11.48 -12.33
N PRO A 159 -4.07 -12.23 -12.32
CA PRO A 159 -4.88 -12.38 -13.51
C PRO A 159 -5.34 -10.99 -13.95
N LEU A 160 -4.93 -10.58 -15.16
CA LEU A 160 -5.44 -9.40 -15.81
C LEU A 160 -6.94 -9.62 -16.05
N ARG A 161 -7.81 -8.94 -15.30
CA ARG A 161 -9.19 -8.83 -15.72
C ARG A 161 -9.19 -8.06 -17.03
N SER A 162 -9.50 -8.73 -18.12
CA SER A 162 -9.75 -8.12 -19.40
C SER A 162 -10.98 -7.22 -19.26
N THR A 163 -10.79 -5.94 -19.02
CA THR A 163 -11.76 -4.93 -19.44
C THR A 163 -11.53 -4.77 -20.93
N SER A 164 -12.53 -5.10 -21.72
CA SER A 164 -12.58 -4.82 -23.15
C SER A 164 -12.48 -3.30 -23.36
N GLY A 165 -11.29 -2.83 -23.54
CA GLY A 165 -10.92 -1.45 -23.77
C GLY A 165 -9.42 -1.42 -24.03
N ASN A 166 -9.06 -1.19 -25.28
CA ASN A 166 -7.71 -1.16 -25.82
C ASN A 166 -6.85 -0.12 -25.08
N THR A 167 -6.21 -0.52 -23.98
CA THR A 167 -5.15 0.26 -23.34
C THR A 167 -4.15 -0.73 -22.76
N THR A 168 -2.98 -0.79 -23.36
CA THR A 168 -1.85 -1.62 -22.94
C THR A 168 -1.51 -1.33 -21.48
N PRO A 169 -1.49 -2.33 -20.58
CA PRO A 169 -1.12 -2.10 -19.19
C PRO A 169 0.37 -1.75 -19.11
N ALA A 170 0.68 -0.58 -18.57
CA ALA A 170 2.05 -0.22 -18.24
C ALA A 170 2.59 -1.15 -17.13
N PRO A 171 3.82 -1.68 -17.26
CA PRO A 171 4.41 -2.54 -16.25
C PRO A 171 4.63 -1.78 -14.94
N MET A 172 4.54 -2.49 -13.80
CA MET A 172 4.75 -1.96 -12.44
C MET A 172 6.04 -1.16 -12.23
N ALA A 173 6.99 -1.23 -13.17
CA ALA A 173 8.20 -0.37 -13.22
C ALA A 173 7.90 1.13 -13.34
N SER A 174 6.68 1.53 -13.69
CA SER A 174 6.32 2.94 -13.89
C SER A 174 6.14 3.75 -12.60
N LEU A 175 6.04 3.12 -11.41
CA LEU A 175 6.01 3.86 -10.14
C LEU A 175 7.34 4.53 -9.80
N THR A 176 8.44 4.06 -10.40
CA THR A 176 9.77 4.67 -10.27
C THR A 176 9.95 5.90 -11.17
N SER A 177 9.07 6.10 -12.15
CA SER A 177 9.17 7.20 -13.13
C SER A 177 8.59 8.53 -12.64
N CYS A 178 7.87 8.56 -11.53
CA CYS A 178 7.51 9.80 -10.85
C CYS A 178 8.73 10.35 -10.10
N ARG A 179 9.84 10.55 -10.79
CA ARG A 179 11.03 11.22 -10.27
C ARG A 179 10.71 12.70 -10.06
N HIS A 180 10.97 13.13 -8.87
CA HIS A 180 11.23 14.49 -8.39
C HIS A 180 11.38 15.51 -9.53
N ARG A 181 10.30 16.14 -9.98
CA ARG A 181 10.42 17.44 -10.65
C ARG A 181 10.85 18.43 -9.59
N ARG A 182 12.16 18.67 -9.51
CA ARG A 182 12.66 19.83 -8.77
C ARG A 182 11.93 21.05 -9.34
N ARG A 183 11.29 21.82 -8.48
CA ARG A 183 10.81 23.15 -8.84
C ARG A 183 12.04 23.97 -9.22
N THR A 184 12.35 24.06 -10.52
CA THR A 184 13.13 25.17 -11.02
C THR A 184 12.22 26.37 -10.99
N SER A 185 12.49 27.24 -10.05
CA SER A 185 11.97 28.59 -9.95
C SER A 185 12.16 29.31 -11.28
N CYS A 186 11.09 29.57 -12.00
CA CYS A 186 11.06 30.61 -13.03
C CYS A 186 10.45 31.87 -12.39
N CYS A 187 11.24 32.58 -11.59
CA CYS A 187 11.05 34.01 -11.40
C CYS A 187 11.98 34.73 -12.36
N GLY A 188 11.45 35.11 -13.50
CA GLY A 188 11.99 36.18 -14.33
C GLY A 188 10.98 37.31 -14.35
N ARG A 189 11.35 38.42 -13.74
CA ARG A 189 10.76 39.73 -13.99
C ARG A 189 11.46 40.37 -15.21
N PRO A 190 10.92 41.40 -15.80
CA PRO A 190 10.53 42.70 -15.24
C PRO A 190 9.06 42.95 -15.11
#